data_d5712d976e2320408bcf4e50625cb09b
#
_entry.id   d5712d976e2320408bcf4e50625cb09b
#
_cell.length_a   1.000
_cell.length_b   1.000
_cell.length_c   1.000
_cell.angle_alpha   90.00
_cell.angle_beta   90.00
_cell.angle_gamma   90.00
#
_symmetry.space_group_name_H-M   'P 1'
#
loop_
_entity.id
_entity.type
_entity.pdbx_description
1 polymer ?
#
loop_
_entity_poly.entity_id
_entity_poly.type
_entity_poly.pdbx_seq_one_letter_code
_entity_poly.pdbx_strand_id
1 'polypeptide(L)'
;LGDVYKRQETGRPVRFFMETDRDDSKITLRLWVDGLEELISGAREEGGVSFTYTPAHSGIVWYYFLIDGPEGRRYYSGTEGEGSIYTEQPDSYQLTVYDPYETPDWFKNTIVYQIFPDRFRRPGEILGIEEHTRLFGAPRIHANWGDSPDYLPVNGQRYYVPEDFFGGNLYGAKEKLPYLKSLGVGCIYLNPIFLSSTNHRYNTADYMTVDPMLGGDRALAELAAAAKEYGIRLMLDGVFSHTGSESVYFKEDQSNP
;
A
#
# COMPACT_ATOMS: atom_id res chain seq x y z
N LEU A 1 -9.38 18.35 -18.72
CA LEU A 1 -8.85 18.17 -17.36
C LEU A 1 -7.91 16.98 -17.41
N GLY A 2 -6.61 17.25 -17.63
CA GLY A 2 -5.60 16.21 -17.62
C GLY A 2 -5.37 15.70 -16.20
N ASP A 3 -5.31 14.38 -16.02
CA ASP A 3 -4.91 13.74 -14.78
C ASP A 3 -3.58 14.32 -14.32
N VAL A 4 -3.53 14.80 -13.09
CA VAL A 4 -2.34 15.37 -12.44
C VAL A 4 -1.17 14.36 -12.39
N TYR A 5 -1.48 13.08 -12.55
CA TYR A 5 -0.52 11.97 -12.59
C TYR A 5 -0.58 11.26 -13.95
N LYS A 6 0.16 11.81 -14.93
CA LYS A 6 0.31 11.13 -16.21
C LYS A 6 1.09 9.83 -16.01
N ARG A 7 0.45 8.71 -16.36
CA ARG A 7 1.01 7.36 -16.28
C ARG A 7 0.95 6.68 -17.62
N GLN A 8 2.00 5.98 -17.99
CA GLN A 8 2.10 5.23 -19.24
C GLN A 8 2.71 3.86 -18.97
N GLU A 9 2.17 2.85 -19.62
CA GLU A 9 2.69 1.49 -19.58
C GLU A 9 3.88 1.35 -20.52
N THR A 10 4.94 0.67 -20.09
CA THR A 10 6.11 0.33 -20.93
C THR A 10 5.68 -0.40 -22.20
N GLY A 11 6.28 -0.03 -23.32
CA GLY A 11 5.98 -0.63 -24.62
C GLY A 11 4.67 -0.21 -25.27
N ARG A 12 3.85 0.61 -24.60
CA ARG A 12 2.63 1.17 -25.19
C ARG A 12 2.82 2.61 -25.64
N PRO A 13 2.33 3.00 -26.82
CA PRO A 13 2.45 4.37 -27.28
C PRO A 13 1.60 5.32 -26.45
N VAL A 14 2.17 6.47 -26.10
CA VAL A 14 1.46 7.62 -25.56
C VAL A 14 1.41 8.73 -26.61
N ARG A 15 0.25 9.33 -26.79
CA ARG A 15 0.04 10.46 -27.69
C ARG A 15 0.00 11.74 -26.88
N PHE A 16 0.83 12.69 -27.27
CA PHE A 16 0.78 14.08 -26.81
C PHE A 16 0.12 14.91 -27.91
N PHE A 17 -0.68 15.88 -27.52
CA PHE A 17 -1.30 16.80 -28.44
C PHE A 17 -1.16 18.22 -27.91
N MET A 18 -0.68 19.12 -28.76
CA MET A 18 -0.59 20.54 -28.49
C MET A 18 -1.55 21.28 -29.42
N GLU A 19 -2.60 21.85 -28.84
CA GLU A 19 -3.55 22.70 -29.57
C GLU A 19 -2.86 24.00 -29.95
N THR A 20 -2.96 24.35 -31.22
CA THR A 20 -2.41 25.61 -31.77
C THR A 20 -3.02 25.94 -33.09
N ASP A 21 -3.30 27.21 -33.33
CA ASP A 21 -3.73 27.81 -34.57
C ASP A 21 -2.56 28.36 -35.43
N ARG A 22 -1.32 28.28 -34.89
CA ARG A 22 -0.14 28.78 -35.59
C ARG A 22 0.44 27.76 -36.54
N ASP A 23 0.39 28.05 -37.84
CA ASP A 23 0.99 27.21 -38.89
C ASP A 23 2.45 27.58 -39.21
N ASP A 24 2.93 28.73 -38.72
CA ASP A 24 4.26 29.28 -38.98
C ASP A 24 5.34 28.79 -38.02
N SER A 25 4.99 27.95 -37.09
CA SER A 25 5.90 27.46 -36.06
C SER A 25 6.13 25.96 -36.17
N LYS A 26 7.41 25.55 -36.00
CA LYS A 26 7.78 24.16 -35.82
C LYS A 26 7.68 23.80 -34.34
N ILE A 27 6.86 22.79 -34.01
CA ILE A 27 6.74 22.30 -32.62
C ILE A 27 7.44 20.95 -32.50
N THR A 28 8.26 20.82 -31.46
CA THR A 28 9.04 19.61 -31.17
C THR A 28 8.78 19.21 -29.72
N LEU A 29 8.46 17.96 -29.47
CA LEU A 29 8.39 17.41 -28.12
C LEU A 29 9.81 17.03 -27.69
N ARG A 30 10.28 17.63 -26.62
CA ARG A 30 11.57 17.29 -26.01
C ARG A 30 11.33 16.39 -24.81
N LEU A 31 11.98 15.24 -24.81
CA LEU A 31 11.99 14.29 -23.70
C LEU A 31 13.38 14.25 -23.05
N TRP A 32 13.40 13.98 -21.75
CA TRP A 32 14.59 13.61 -21.01
C TRP A 32 14.34 12.27 -20.32
N VAL A 33 15.04 11.23 -20.80
CA VAL A 33 14.85 9.85 -20.42
C VAL A 33 16.21 9.27 -20.04
N ASP A 34 16.36 8.74 -18.84
CA ASP A 34 17.59 8.08 -18.35
C ASP A 34 18.86 8.91 -18.55
N GLY A 35 18.76 10.23 -18.38
CA GLY A 35 19.90 11.14 -18.56
C GLY A 35 20.19 11.53 -20.01
N LEU A 36 19.35 11.12 -20.97
CA LEU A 36 19.50 11.42 -22.39
C LEU A 36 18.35 12.30 -22.90
N GLU A 37 18.69 13.18 -23.84
CA GLU A 37 17.69 14.00 -24.55
C GLU A 37 17.21 13.30 -25.80
N GLU A 38 15.88 13.29 -26.00
CA GLU A 38 15.23 12.82 -27.22
C GLU A 38 14.31 13.92 -27.76
N LEU A 39 14.36 14.15 -29.08
CA LEU A 39 13.55 15.16 -29.76
C LEU A 39 12.61 14.48 -30.76
N ILE A 40 11.29 14.64 -30.55
CA ILE A 40 10.28 14.07 -31.42
C ILE A 40 9.62 15.19 -32.22
N SER A 41 9.69 15.10 -33.55
CA SER A 41 9.01 16.03 -34.46
C SER A 41 7.51 15.72 -34.45
N GLY A 42 6.69 16.78 -34.33
CA GLY A 42 5.23 16.65 -34.37
C GLY A 42 4.69 16.48 -35.77
N ALA A 43 3.55 15.80 -35.85
CA ALA A 43 2.72 15.71 -37.04
C ALA A 43 1.57 16.73 -36.96
N ARG A 44 1.41 17.58 -37.99
CA ARG A 44 0.29 18.55 -38.08
C ARG A 44 -1.00 17.78 -38.32
N GLU A 45 -2.05 18.15 -37.63
CA GLU A 45 -3.41 17.69 -37.82
C GLU A 45 -4.41 18.80 -37.48
N GLU A 46 -5.70 18.54 -37.65
CA GLU A 46 -6.73 19.55 -37.37
C GLU A 46 -6.67 20.03 -35.91
N GLY A 47 -6.51 21.34 -35.74
CA GLY A 47 -6.45 22.00 -34.44
C GLY A 47 -5.11 21.97 -33.74
N GLY A 48 -4.04 21.35 -34.32
CA GLY A 48 -2.75 21.37 -33.61
C GLY A 48 -1.67 20.43 -34.13
N VAL A 49 -0.84 19.97 -33.19
CA VAL A 49 0.30 19.10 -33.50
C VAL A 49 0.29 17.92 -32.55
N SER A 50 0.40 16.71 -33.10
CA SER A 50 0.50 15.49 -32.30
C SER A 50 1.90 14.89 -32.32
N PHE A 51 2.20 14.17 -31.25
CA PHE A 51 3.47 13.46 -31.03
C PHE A 51 3.15 12.09 -30.49
N THR A 52 3.90 11.09 -30.90
CA THR A 52 3.79 9.73 -30.35
C THR A 52 5.14 9.31 -29.80
N TYR A 53 5.13 8.83 -28.57
CA TYR A 53 6.29 8.29 -27.88
C TYR A 53 5.96 6.90 -27.34
N THR A 54 6.88 5.94 -27.47
CA THR A 54 6.73 4.60 -26.90
C THR A 54 7.89 4.35 -25.94
N PRO A 55 7.65 4.42 -24.62
CA PRO A 55 8.71 4.21 -23.64
C PRO A 55 9.18 2.76 -23.65
N ALA A 56 10.50 2.56 -23.69
CA ALA A 56 11.12 1.25 -23.69
C ALA A 56 11.31 0.64 -22.29
N HIS A 57 11.39 1.49 -21.25
CA HIS A 57 11.67 1.10 -19.87
C HIS A 57 10.78 1.86 -18.90
N SER A 58 10.53 1.26 -17.73
CA SER A 58 9.89 1.95 -16.60
C SER A 58 10.83 3.01 -16.01
N GLY A 59 10.25 4.11 -15.54
CA GLY A 59 11.00 5.24 -14.99
C GLY A 59 10.25 6.55 -15.08
N ILE A 60 10.97 7.66 -14.99
CA ILE A 60 10.41 9.00 -15.11
C ILE A 60 10.90 9.64 -16.41
N VAL A 61 9.96 10.08 -17.23
CA VAL A 61 10.21 10.87 -18.42
C VAL A 61 9.83 12.31 -18.14
N TRP A 62 10.79 13.21 -18.27
CA TRP A 62 10.58 14.64 -18.15
C TRP A 62 10.41 15.23 -19.53
N TYR A 63 9.41 16.12 -19.75
CA TYR A 63 9.16 16.65 -21.06
C TYR A 63 8.66 18.09 -21.04
N TYR A 64 8.90 18.79 -22.15
CA TYR A 64 8.30 20.06 -22.52
C TYR A 64 8.28 20.19 -24.05
N PHE A 65 7.61 21.22 -24.56
CA PHE A 65 7.54 21.48 -26.00
C PHE A 65 8.41 22.65 -26.36
N LEU A 66 9.15 22.50 -27.48
CA LEU A 66 9.90 23.54 -28.14
C LEU A 66 9.04 24.13 -29.26
N ILE A 67 8.94 25.44 -29.34
CA ILE A 67 8.20 26.18 -30.37
C ILE A 67 9.19 27.09 -31.08
N ASP A 68 9.60 26.70 -32.28
CA ASP A 68 10.48 27.49 -33.13
C ASP A 68 9.63 28.27 -34.16
N GLY A 69 9.48 29.57 -33.99
CA GLY A 69 8.71 30.46 -34.82
C GLY A 69 9.49 31.68 -35.30
N PRO A 70 8.86 32.59 -36.05
CA PRO A 70 9.51 33.80 -36.58
C PRO A 70 10.13 34.72 -35.54
N GLU A 71 9.58 34.73 -34.33
CA GLU A 71 10.06 35.54 -33.19
C GLU A 71 11.16 34.82 -32.36
N GLY A 72 11.65 33.67 -32.84
CA GLY A 72 12.63 32.84 -32.19
C GLY A 72 12.02 31.69 -31.40
N ARG A 73 12.88 31.04 -30.60
CA ARG A 73 12.48 29.85 -29.80
C ARG A 73 11.68 30.26 -28.56
N ARG A 74 10.62 29.52 -28.32
CA ARG A 74 9.81 29.56 -27.09
C ARG A 74 9.67 28.13 -26.56
N TYR A 75 9.27 28.03 -25.29
CA TYR A 75 9.05 26.75 -24.61
C TYR A 75 7.63 26.74 -24.05
N TYR A 76 6.97 25.61 -24.11
CA TYR A 76 5.70 25.40 -23.41
C TYR A 76 5.84 24.31 -22.39
N SER A 77 5.55 24.62 -21.15
CA SER A 77 5.63 23.71 -20.00
C SER A 77 4.77 24.18 -18.83
N GLY A 78 4.73 23.40 -17.74
CA GLY A 78 4.05 23.72 -16.49
C GLY A 78 4.25 22.62 -15.45
N THR A 79 3.82 22.89 -14.22
CA THR A 79 3.99 21.96 -13.10
C THR A 79 2.72 21.22 -12.71
N GLU A 80 1.53 21.81 -12.91
CA GLU A 80 0.25 21.29 -12.41
C GLU A 80 -0.89 21.38 -13.44
N GLY A 81 -0.71 20.72 -14.59
CA GLY A 81 -1.81 20.56 -15.56
C GLY A 81 -1.98 21.72 -16.54
N GLU A 82 -1.87 22.97 -16.13
CA GLU A 82 -1.86 24.13 -17.00
C GLU A 82 -0.43 24.53 -17.34
N GLY A 83 -0.16 24.82 -18.62
CA GLY A 83 1.13 25.25 -19.10
C GLY A 83 1.17 26.74 -19.44
N SER A 84 2.39 27.25 -19.51
CA SER A 84 2.68 28.62 -19.94
C SER A 84 3.78 28.63 -21.00
N ILE A 85 3.86 29.73 -21.75
CA ILE A 85 4.93 29.95 -22.73
C ILE A 85 6.08 30.70 -22.03
N TYR A 86 7.29 30.17 -22.19
CA TYR A 86 8.52 30.70 -21.62
C TYR A 86 9.49 31.12 -22.72
N THR A 87 10.36 32.11 -22.42
CA THR A 87 11.47 32.54 -23.27
C THR A 87 12.78 31.80 -22.97
N GLU A 88 12.85 31.21 -21.81
CA GLU A 88 14.00 30.44 -21.33
C GLU A 88 13.53 29.02 -21.00
N GLN A 89 14.47 28.08 -20.82
CA GLN A 89 14.14 26.67 -20.52
C GLN A 89 13.38 26.59 -19.19
N PRO A 90 12.14 26.08 -19.21
CA PRO A 90 11.31 25.92 -18.01
C PRO A 90 11.57 24.60 -17.29
N ASP A 91 10.94 24.45 -16.14
CA ASP A 91 10.74 23.13 -15.53
C ASP A 91 9.94 22.22 -16.47
N SER A 92 10.16 20.91 -16.34
CA SER A 92 9.54 19.91 -17.20
C SER A 92 8.25 19.35 -16.60
N TYR A 93 7.31 18.99 -17.43
CA TYR A 93 6.25 18.04 -17.06
C TYR A 93 6.86 16.67 -16.74
N GLN A 94 6.15 15.88 -15.92
CA GLN A 94 6.51 14.53 -15.60
C GLN A 94 5.52 13.53 -16.24
N LEU A 95 6.06 12.46 -16.82
CA LEU A 95 5.32 11.26 -17.20
C LEU A 95 5.96 10.07 -16.46
N THR A 96 5.17 9.40 -15.62
CA THR A 96 5.60 8.16 -14.94
C THR A 96 5.35 6.97 -15.86
N VAL A 97 6.40 6.26 -16.20
CA VAL A 97 6.33 5.00 -16.97
C VAL A 97 6.46 3.82 -16.00
N TYR A 98 5.55 2.87 -16.10
CA TYR A 98 5.53 1.67 -15.26
C TYR A 98 5.48 0.39 -16.09
N ASP A 99 6.08 -0.67 -15.55
CA ASP A 99 5.94 -1.99 -16.14
C ASP A 99 4.54 -2.54 -15.91
N PRO A 100 3.95 -3.25 -16.89
CA PRO A 100 2.62 -3.80 -16.75
C PRO A 100 2.54 -4.72 -15.54
N TYR A 101 1.58 -4.45 -14.67
CA TYR A 101 1.29 -5.28 -13.51
C TYR A 101 0.01 -6.08 -13.76
N GLU A 102 0.14 -7.39 -13.76
CA GLU A 102 -1.01 -8.28 -13.85
C GLU A 102 -1.50 -8.69 -12.46
N THR A 103 -2.68 -8.19 -12.10
CA THR A 103 -3.35 -8.67 -10.90
C THR A 103 -3.71 -10.14 -11.08
N PRO A 104 -3.34 -11.04 -10.14
CA PRO A 104 -3.72 -12.44 -10.21
C PRO A 104 -5.23 -12.64 -10.33
N ASP A 105 -5.67 -13.56 -11.20
CA ASP A 105 -7.10 -13.77 -11.49
C ASP A 105 -7.90 -14.18 -10.24
N TRP A 106 -7.27 -14.91 -9.33
CA TRP A 106 -7.91 -15.28 -8.07
C TRP A 106 -8.30 -14.05 -7.23
N PHE A 107 -7.55 -12.94 -7.33
CA PHE A 107 -7.80 -11.72 -6.55
C PHE A 107 -8.87 -10.84 -7.20
N LYS A 108 -8.94 -10.81 -8.54
CA LYS A 108 -9.91 -9.99 -9.29
C LYS A 108 -11.37 -10.31 -8.95
N ASN A 109 -11.67 -11.57 -8.61
CA ASN A 109 -13.02 -12.09 -8.40
C ASN A 109 -13.20 -12.71 -7.01
N THR A 110 -12.58 -12.15 -5.98
CA THR A 110 -12.67 -12.67 -4.62
C THR A 110 -13.25 -11.64 -3.65
N ILE A 111 -13.94 -12.14 -2.62
CA ILE A 111 -14.27 -11.33 -1.44
C ILE A 111 -13.11 -11.45 -0.47
N VAL A 112 -12.51 -10.31 -0.11
CA VAL A 112 -11.52 -10.22 0.95
C VAL A 112 -12.24 -9.86 2.24
N TYR A 113 -12.13 -10.71 3.27
CA TYR A 113 -12.75 -10.50 4.57
C TYR A 113 -11.68 -10.19 5.61
N GLN A 114 -11.72 -8.99 6.18
CA GLN A 114 -10.78 -8.57 7.21
C GLN A 114 -11.19 -9.09 8.58
N ILE A 115 -10.23 -9.63 9.33
CA ILE A 115 -10.42 -10.13 10.69
C ILE A 115 -9.49 -9.42 11.66
N PHE A 116 -10.06 -8.87 12.72
CA PHE A 116 -9.35 -8.50 13.93
C PHE A 116 -9.36 -9.70 14.88
N PRO A 117 -8.26 -10.48 15.03
CA PRO A 117 -8.30 -11.81 15.63
C PRO A 117 -8.82 -11.83 17.06
N ASP A 118 -8.41 -10.88 17.90
CA ASP A 118 -8.84 -10.79 19.30
C ASP A 118 -10.37 -10.60 19.44
N ARG A 119 -11.02 -10.00 18.45
CA ARG A 119 -12.44 -9.62 18.46
C ARG A 119 -13.31 -10.47 17.54
N PHE A 120 -12.80 -11.56 16.97
CA PHE A 120 -13.56 -12.34 15.98
C PHE A 120 -14.22 -13.58 16.58
N ARG A 121 -13.44 -14.45 17.24
CA ARG A 121 -13.97 -15.68 17.84
C ARG A 121 -13.00 -16.21 18.91
N ARG A 122 -13.52 -16.43 20.13
CA ARG A 122 -12.86 -17.12 21.23
C ARG A 122 -13.38 -18.57 21.31
N PRO A 123 -12.61 -19.59 20.93
CA PRO A 123 -13.07 -20.98 20.89
C PRO A 123 -13.01 -21.71 22.24
N GLY A 124 -12.51 -21.10 23.29
CA GLY A 124 -12.32 -21.73 24.61
C GLY A 124 -11.65 -20.80 25.58
N GLU A 125 -10.68 -21.30 26.30
CA GLU A 125 -9.85 -20.52 27.21
C GLU A 125 -8.98 -19.52 26.46
N ILE A 126 -8.61 -18.43 27.14
CA ILE A 126 -7.73 -17.42 26.57
C ILE A 126 -6.29 -17.94 26.65
N LEU A 127 -5.62 -17.91 25.52
CA LEU A 127 -4.28 -18.46 25.36
C LEU A 127 -3.20 -17.45 25.74
N GLY A 128 -1.99 -17.93 26.04
CA GLY A 128 -0.76 -17.12 26.09
C GLY A 128 -0.67 -16.06 27.18
N ILE A 129 -1.58 -16.06 28.18
CA ILE A 129 -1.61 -15.04 29.27
C ILE A 129 -0.30 -15.03 30.06
N GLU A 130 0.24 -16.19 30.40
CA GLU A 130 1.49 -16.29 31.17
C GLU A 130 2.67 -15.69 30.42
N GLU A 131 2.79 -16.01 29.13
CA GLU A 131 3.85 -15.48 28.28
C GLU A 131 3.71 -13.97 28.06
N HIS A 132 2.49 -13.50 27.79
CA HIS A 132 2.22 -12.07 27.67
C HIS A 132 2.57 -11.34 28.97
N THR A 133 2.18 -11.90 30.15
CA THR A 133 2.48 -11.31 31.44
C THR A 133 3.99 -11.22 31.69
N ARG A 134 4.72 -12.26 31.28
CA ARG A 134 6.18 -12.29 31.43
C ARG A 134 6.89 -11.21 30.60
N LEU A 135 6.38 -10.92 29.40
CA LEU A 135 7.00 -10.00 28.44
C LEU A 135 6.55 -8.55 28.62
N PHE A 136 5.27 -8.33 28.89
CA PHE A 136 4.65 -7.01 28.82
C PHE A 136 3.88 -6.60 30.09
N GLY A 137 3.74 -7.50 31.06
CA GLY A 137 2.88 -7.30 32.20
C GLY A 137 1.49 -7.93 32.05
N ALA A 138 0.70 -7.92 33.12
CA ALA A 138 -0.59 -8.59 33.16
C ALA A 138 -1.59 -7.91 32.22
N PRO A 139 -2.14 -8.63 31.21
CA PRO A 139 -3.15 -8.08 30.32
C PRO A 139 -4.48 -7.91 31.05
N ARG A 140 -5.29 -6.93 30.63
CA ARG A 140 -6.69 -6.83 31.06
C ARG A 140 -7.54 -7.77 30.21
N ILE A 141 -8.25 -8.66 30.88
CA ILE A 141 -9.02 -9.72 30.23
C ILE A 141 -10.51 -9.46 30.42
N HIS A 142 -11.27 -9.41 29.35
CA HIS A 142 -12.73 -9.45 29.39
C HIS A 142 -13.22 -10.89 29.64
N ALA A 143 -13.86 -11.11 30.79
CA ALA A 143 -14.37 -12.42 31.18
C ALA A 143 -15.49 -12.86 30.21
N ASN A 144 -16.39 -11.94 29.86
CA ASN A 144 -17.50 -12.23 28.97
C ASN A 144 -17.25 -11.66 27.57
N TRP A 145 -17.58 -12.47 26.55
CA TRP A 145 -17.48 -12.04 25.15
C TRP A 145 -18.40 -10.85 24.80
N GLY A 146 -19.47 -10.65 25.56
CA GLY A 146 -20.43 -9.56 25.37
C GLY A 146 -20.12 -8.28 26.14
N ASP A 147 -18.97 -8.23 26.86
CA ASP A 147 -18.56 -7.01 27.59
C ASP A 147 -18.31 -5.86 26.58
N SER A 148 -18.45 -4.62 27.05
CA SER A 148 -18.04 -3.47 26.24
C SER A 148 -16.52 -3.35 26.25
N PRO A 149 -15.87 -3.09 25.09
CA PRO A 149 -14.44 -2.82 25.06
C PRO A 149 -14.11 -1.53 25.83
N ASP A 150 -12.91 -1.50 26.41
CA ASP A 150 -12.39 -0.27 27.00
C ASP A 150 -12.07 0.76 25.90
N TYR A 151 -12.42 2.01 26.11
CA TYR A 151 -12.16 3.11 25.19
C TYR A 151 -11.74 4.39 25.91
N LEU A 152 -11.67 4.34 27.24
CA LEU A 152 -11.23 5.43 28.10
C LEU A 152 -9.95 5.04 28.83
N PRO A 153 -9.10 6.03 29.20
CA PRO A 153 -7.95 5.78 30.03
C PRO A 153 -8.37 5.14 31.37
N VAL A 154 -7.64 4.13 31.81
CA VAL A 154 -7.86 3.45 33.09
C VAL A 154 -6.65 3.60 33.99
N ASN A 155 -6.83 3.39 35.30
CA ASN A 155 -5.75 3.34 36.29
C ASN A 155 -4.80 4.57 36.26
N GLY A 156 -5.31 5.77 36.03
CA GLY A 156 -4.50 6.99 36.02
C GLY A 156 -3.67 7.22 34.75
N GLN A 157 -3.84 6.41 33.74
CA GLN A 157 -3.22 6.64 32.43
C GLN A 157 -3.73 7.96 31.83
N ARG A 158 -2.83 8.66 31.11
CA ARG A 158 -3.19 9.92 30.42
C ARG A 158 -4.00 9.68 29.15
N TYR A 159 -3.79 8.52 28.50
CA TYR A 159 -4.44 8.12 27.25
C TYR A 159 -4.96 6.69 27.37
N TYR A 160 -5.94 6.35 26.55
CA TYR A 160 -6.34 4.96 26.38
C TYR A 160 -5.18 4.15 25.78
N VAL A 161 -4.89 3.00 26.40
CA VAL A 161 -3.94 2.02 25.88
C VAL A 161 -4.72 0.74 25.59
N PRO A 162 -4.65 0.19 24.34
CA PRO A 162 -5.43 -0.97 23.92
C PRO A 162 -4.87 -2.29 24.45
N GLU A 163 -4.89 -2.44 25.78
CA GLU A 163 -4.40 -3.60 26.53
C GLU A 163 -5.53 -4.48 27.08
N ASP A 164 -6.76 -4.26 26.59
CA ASP A 164 -7.95 -5.06 26.92
C ASP A 164 -8.15 -6.16 25.88
N PHE A 165 -8.19 -7.40 26.30
CA PHE A 165 -8.27 -8.56 25.42
C PHE A 165 -9.55 -9.35 25.66
N PHE A 166 -10.18 -9.77 24.55
CA PHE A 166 -11.34 -10.67 24.55
C PHE A 166 -10.94 -12.13 24.31
N GLY A 167 -9.72 -12.36 23.88
CA GLY A 167 -9.13 -13.69 23.72
C GLY A 167 -9.58 -14.41 22.46
N GLY A 168 -10.10 -13.70 21.46
CA GLY A 168 -10.22 -14.26 20.12
C GLY A 168 -8.84 -14.62 19.56
N ASN A 169 -8.75 -15.67 18.75
CA ASN A 169 -7.47 -16.21 18.31
C ASN A 169 -7.57 -16.91 16.95
N LEU A 170 -6.43 -17.42 16.44
CA LEU A 170 -6.36 -18.03 15.12
C LEU A 170 -7.11 -19.39 15.04
N TYR A 171 -7.24 -20.10 16.17
CA TYR A 171 -8.13 -21.29 16.21
C TYR A 171 -9.60 -20.90 16.04
N GLY A 172 -10.01 -19.76 16.61
CA GLY A 172 -11.35 -19.21 16.39
C GLY A 172 -11.59 -18.82 14.94
N ALA A 173 -10.60 -18.23 14.27
CA ALA A 173 -10.66 -17.97 12.84
C ALA A 173 -10.79 -19.29 12.04
N LYS A 174 -10.03 -20.32 12.40
CA LYS A 174 -10.10 -21.66 11.81
C LYS A 174 -11.49 -22.28 11.95
N GLU A 175 -12.13 -22.22 13.14
CA GLU A 175 -13.49 -22.71 13.36
C GLU A 175 -14.53 -22.05 12.43
N LYS A 176 -14.28 -20.79 12.05
CA LYS A 176 -15.20 -20.01 11.21
C LYS A 176 -14.97 -20.14 9.70
N LEU A 177 -14.01 -20.94 9.25
CA LEU A 177 -13.75 -21.15 7.81
C LEU A 177 -14.97 -21.66 7.03
N PRO A 178 -15.79 -22.63 7.53
CA PRO A 178 -17.01 -23.06 6.82
C PRO A 178 -17.99 -21.90 6.64
N TYR A 179 -18.18 -21.07 7.67
CA TYR A 179 -19.04 -19.89 7.61
C TYR A 179 -18.51 -18.86 6.59
N LEU A 180 -17.22 -18.52 6.64
CA LEU A 180 -16.61 -17.60 5.70
C LEU A 180 -16.70 -18.12 4.26
N LYS A 181 -16.52 -19.41 4.05
CA LYS A 181 -16.71 -20.03 2.74
C LYS A 181 -18.15 -19.90 2.25
N SER A 182 -19.14 -20.06 3.12
CA SER A 182 -20.55 -19.92 2.75
C SER A 182 -20.93 -18.48 2.34
N LEU A 183 -20.16 -17.48 2.79
CA LEU A 183 -20.27 -16.09 2.37
C LEU A 183 -19.57 -15.78 1.04
N GLY A 184 -18.86 -16.74 0.44
CA GLY A 184 -18.10 -16.54 -0.79
C GLY A 184 -16.72 -15.91 -0.56
N VAL A 185 -16.23 -15.89 0.70
CA VAL A 185 -14.88 -15.37 1.01
C VAL A 185 -13.82 -16.26 0.36
N GLY A 186 -12.95 -15.66 -0.41
CA GLY A 186 -11.80 -16.33 -1.04
C GLY A 186 -10.44 -15.87 -0.49
N CYS A 187 -10.44 -14.80 0.31
CA CYS A 187 -9.23 -14.34 1.00
C CYS A 187 -9.59 -13.76 2.38
N ILE A 188 -8.86 -14.18 3.41
CA ILE A 188 -8.92 -13.57 4.75
C ILE A 188 -7.71 -12.65 4.91
N TYR A 189 -7.97 -11.37 5.19
CA TYR A 189 -6.96 -10.41 5.61
C TYR A 189 -6.93 -10.38 7.15
N LEU A 190 -5.84 -10.81 7.75
CA LEU A 190 -5.65 -10.77 9.20
C LEU A 190 -4.99 -9.45 9.59
N ASN A 191 -5.60 -8.69 10.51
CA ASN A 191 -4.90 -7.64 11.24
C ASN A 191 -3.64 -8.23 11.88
N PRO A 192 -2.65 -7.42 12.30
CA PRO A 192 -1.36 -7.93 12.77
C PRO A 192 -1.50 -9.08 13.76
N ILE A 193 -0.71 -10.12 13.56
CA ILE A 193 -0.73 -11.35 14.37
C ILE A 193 0.56 -11.61 15.15
N PHE A 194 1.57 -10.78 14.91
CA PHE A 194 2.88 -10.95 15.52
C PHE A 194 2.91 -10.44 16.96
N LEU A 195 3.93 -10.86 17.73
CA LEU A 195 4.09 -10.57 19.14
C LEU A 195 3.99 -9.06 19.44
N SER A 196 3.15 -8.71 20.41
CA SER A 196 2.88 -7.32 20.77
C SER A 196 2.25 -7.21 22.15
N SER A 197 2.41 -6.05 22.81
CA SER A 197 1.77 -5.75 24.09
C SER A 197 0.29 -5.35 23.96
N THR A 198 -0.19 -4.99 22.76
CA THR A 198 -1.55 -4.50 22.56
C THR A 198 -2.45 -5.48 21.79
N ASN A 199 -3.76 -5.34 21.98
CA ASN A 199 -4.76 -6.21 21.34
C ASN A 199 -4.78 -6.11 19.82
N HIS A 200 -4.44 -4.96 19.24
CA HIS A 200 -4.41 -4.73 17.77
C HIS A 200 -3.09 -5.10 17.11
N ARG A 201 -2.01 -5.26 17.88
CA ARG A 201 -0.67 -5.70 17.45
C ARG A 201 0.04 -4.84 16.42
N TYR A 202 -0.42 -3.60 16.20
CA TYR A 202 0.30 -2.66 15.33
C TYR A 202 1.62 -2.16 15.92
N ASN A 203 1.84 -2.29 17.23
CA ASN A 203 3.12 -2.06 17.90
C ASN A 203 3.92 -3.37 18.01
N THR A 204 4.28 -3.94 16.86
CA THR A 204 4.97 -5.24 16.78
C THR A 204 6.27 -5.25 17.58
N ALA A 205 6.42 -6.22 18.48
CA ALA A 205 7.63 -6.43 19.28
C ALA A 205 8.61 -7.40 18.60
N ASP A 206 8.10 -8.41 17.90
CA ASP A 206 8.90 -9.38 17.14
C ASP A 206 8.12 -9.84 15.91
N TYR A 207 8.67 -9.63 14.72
CA TYR A 207 8.04 -10.03 13.43
C TYR A 207 8.21 -11.52 13.12
N MET A 208 9.07 -12.23 13.87
CA MET A 208 9.36 -13.64 13.61
C MET A 208 8.54 -14.58 14.50
N THR A 209 7.76 -14.04 15.44
CA THR A 209 6.99 -14.82 16.42
C THR A 209 5.52 -14.43 16.34
N VAL A 210 4.64 -15.40 16.05
CA VAL A 210 3.20 -15.20 16.18
C VAL A 210 2.83 -15.10 17.65
N ASP A 211 2.00 -14.11 18.01
CA ASP A 211 1.60 -13.84 19.39
C ASP A 211 1.00 -15.09 20.06
N PRO A 212 1.54 -15.52 21.23
CA PRO A 212 1.01 -16.65 21.98
C PRO A 212 -0.46 -16.50 22.37
N MET A 213 -0.96 -15.26 22.58
CA MET A 213 -2.38 -15.04 22.85
C MET A 213 -3.25 -15.36 21.63
N LEU A 214 -2.69 -15.38 20.42
CA LEU A 214 -3.36 -15.85 19.20
C LEU A 214 -3.15 -17.34 18.93
N GLY A 215 -2.40 -18.05 19.78
CA GLY A 215 -2.10 -19.48 19.65
C GLY A 215 -0.74 -19.78 19.02
N GLY A 216 0.10 -18.74 18.80
CA GLY A 216 1.46 -18.89 18.29
C GLY A 216 1.56 -19.45 16.87
N ASP A 217 2.77 -19.78 16.45
CA ASP A 217 3.10 -20.27 15.10
C ASP A 217 2.32 -21.52 14.73
N ARG A 218 2.04 -22.38 15.70
CA ARG A 218 1.24 -23.59 15.47
C ARG A 218 -0.18 -23.26 15.01
N ALA A 219 -0.83 -22.30 15.66
CA ALA A 219 -2.20 -21.90 15.28
C ALA A 219 -2.24 -21.30 13.89
N LEU A 220 -1.21 -20.52 13.51
CA LEU A 220 -1.08 -19.99 12.15
C LEU A 220 -0.92 -21.12 11.12
N ALA A 221 -0.04 -22.09 11.38
CA ALA A 221 0.17 -23.22 10.49
C ALA A 221 -1.12 -24.06 10.30
N GLU A 222 -1.85 -24.32 11.39
CA GLU A 222 -3.11 -25.05 11.34
C GLU A 222 -4.22 -24.27 10.61
N LEU A 223 -4.30 -22.96 10.82
CA LEU A 223 -5.24 -22.09 10.10
C LEU A 223 -4.91 -22.08 8.60
N ALA A 224 -3.64 -21.94 8.24
CA ALA A 224 -3.19 -21.91 6.85
C ALA A 224 -3.52 -23.24 6.11
N ALA A 225 -3.24 -24.37 6.76
CA ALA A 225 -3.57 -25.68 6.21
C ALA A 225 -5.08 -25.84 6.00
N ALA A 226 -5.89 -25.52 7.01
CA ALA A 226 -7.34 -25.60 6.91
C ALA A 226 -7.92 -24.61 5.87
N ALA A 227 -7.45 -23.36 5.83
CA ALA A 227 -7.89 -22.37 4.85
C ALA A 227 -7.65 -22.85 3.41
N LYS A 228 -6.53 -23.52 3.16
CA LYS A 228 -6.21 -24.14 1.86
C LYS A 228 -7.25 -25.19 1.44
N GLU A 229 -7.73 -26.01 2.37
CA GLU A 229 -8.77 -27.03 2.10
C GLU A 229 -10.11 -26.38 1.70
N TYR A 230 -10.43 -25.20 2.27
CA TYR A 230 -11.61 -24.42 1.89
C TYR A 230 -11.40 -23.54 0.65
N GLY A 231 -10.20 -23.55 0.04
CA GLY A 231 -9.86 -22.68 -1.07
C GLY A 231 -9.83 -21.19 -0.69
N ILE A 232 -9.54 -20.91 0.59
CA ILE A 232 -9.41 -19.54 1.14
C ILE A 232 -7.93 -19.23 1.30
N ARG A 233 -7.50 -18.07 0.80
CA ARG A 233 -6.13 -17.56 0.96
C ARG A 233 -6.01 -16.74 2.23
N LEU A 234 -4.81 -16.67 2.79
CA LEU A 234 -4.50 -15.78 3.91
C LEU A 234 -3.64 -14.62 3.41
N MET A 235 -3.97 -13.43 3.86
CA MET A 235 -3.19 -12.20 3.71
C MET A 235 -2.87 -11.69 5.11
N LEU A 236 -1.58 -11.50 5.41
CA LEU A 236 -1.11 -11.02 6.71
C LEU A 236 -0.81 -9.54 6.63
N ASP A 237 -1.14 -8.81 7.69
CA ASP A 237 -0.74 -7.41 7.85
C ASP A 237 0.75 -7.33 8.19
N GLY A 238 1.50 -6.63 7.35
CA GLY A 238 2.93 -6.37 7.54
C GLY A 238 3.16 -4.94 8.00
N VAL A 239 3.30 -4.72 9.30
CA VAL A 239 3.55 -3.39 9.89
C VAL A 239 5.02 -3.02 9.74
N PHE A 240 5.48 -2.72 8.52
CA PHE A 240 6.90 -2.47 8.23
C PHE A 240 7.33 -1.00 8.33
N SER A 241 6.39 -0.08 8.59
CA SER A 241 6.67 1.35 8.72
C SER A 241 7.23 1.76 10.08
N HIS A 242 6.99 0.96 11.11
CA HIS A 242 7.43 1.19 12.49
C HIS A 242 7.40 -0.12 13.28
N THR A 243 7.97 -0.10 14.49
CA THR A 243 7.94 -1.19 15.45
C THR A 243 7.50 -0.68 16.83
N GLY A 244 7.14 -1.58 17.74
CA GLY A 244 6.81 -1.22 19.12
C GLY A 244 8.05 -0.78 19.92
N SER A 245 7.85 0.01 20.97
CA SER A 245 8.93 0.43 21.87
C SER A 245 9.56 -0.75 22.62
N GLU A 246 8.79 -1.83 22.83
CA GLU A 246 9.27 -3.07 23.45
C GLU A 246 9.88 -4.06 22.45
N SER A 247 10.11 -3.61 21.21
CA SER A 247 10.61 -4.47 20.14
C SER A 247 12.01 -5.00 20.39
N VAL A 248 12.22 -6.26 20.04
CA VAL A 248 13.55 -6.90 20.08
C VAL A 248 14.55 -6.23 19.13
N TYR A 249 14.07 -5.45 18.17
CA TYR A 249 14.89 -4.71 17.19
C TYR A 249 15.30 -3.32 17.70
N PHE A 250 14.72 -2.84 18.81
CA PHE A 250 15.02 -1.55 19.40
C PHE A 250 15.87 -1.76 20.66
N LYS A 251 17.13 -1.36 20.60
CA LYS A 251 18.06 -1.47 21.75
C LYS A 251 18.50 -0.10 22.20
N GLU A 252 18.34 0.19 23.48
CA GLU A 252 18.74 1.46 24.09
C GLU A 252 20.25 1.70 24.06
N ASP A 253 21.05 0.65 24.07
CA ASP A 253 22.51 0.70 24.10
C ASP A 253 23.17 0.87 22.71
N GLN A 254 22.39 1.05 21.66
CA GLN A 254 22.86 1.18 20.27
C GLN A 254 23.77 0.01 19.81
N SER A 255 23.70 -1.14 20.48
CA SER A 255 24.50 -2.31 20.16
C SER A 255 23.94 -3.15 19.00
N ASN A 256 22.98 -2.65 18.28
CA ASN A 256 22.45 -3.30 17.07
C ASN A 256 23.43 -3.06 15.91
N PRO A 257 23.88 -4.10 15.19
CA PRO A 257 24.77 -3.98 14.05
C PRO A 257 24.13 -3.24 12.86
#